data_9889c5b375e13b76c8a2d6d41ed87634
#
_entry.id   9889c5b375e13b76c8a2d6d41ed87634
#
_cell.length_a   1.000
_cell.length_b   1.000
_cell.length_c   1.000
_cell.angle_alpha   90.00
_cell.angle_beta   90.00
_cell.angle_gamma   90.00
#
_symmetry.space_group_name_H-M   'P 1'
#
loop_
_entity.id
_entity.type
_entity.pdbx_description
1 polymer ?
#
loop_
_entity_poly.entity_id
_entity_poly.type
_entity_poly.pdbx_seq_one_letter_code
_entity_poly.pdbx_strand_id
1 'polypeptide(L)'
;MRTTKLLLTLIIGAVCQFVPQLGHAQDINNFAPVVVKTVPEAGSQDVPPGEFEVKITFSKEMADQSWSWSTAWENSGPEFIGKPHYESDHKTCVVKVRMEPGKTYGWWINSPKYHGFQDPQHHPAIPYLFTFKVKDQ
;
A
#
# COMPACT_ATOMS: atom_id res chain seq x y z
N MET A 1 -42.34 27.46 73.72
CA MET A 1 -41.15 27.66 72.95
C MET A 1 -41.05 26.51 71.90
N ARG A 2 -41.30 26.83 70.64
CA ARG A 2 -41.16 25.85 69.54
C ARG A 2 -39.92 26.21 68.76
N THR A 3 -38.87 25.34 68.83
CA THR A 3 -37.65 25.48 68.04
C THR A 3 -37.87 24.86 66.70
N THR A 4 -37.94 25.70 65.66
CA THR A 4 -38.03 25.27 64.25
C THR A 4 -36.62 24.90 63.79
N LYS A 5 -36.38 23.62 63.52
CA LYS A 5 -35.13 23.17 62.86
C LYS A 5 -35.24 23.41 61.38
N LEU A 6 -34.43 24.30 60.86
CA LEU A 6 -34.29 24.56 59.46
C LEU A 6 -33.37 23.44 58.86
N LEU A 7 -33.94 22.58 58.02
CA LEU A 7 -33.19 21.58 57.28
C LEU A 7 -32.60 22.25 56.06
N LEU A 8 -31.32 22.42 56.06
CA LEU A 8 -30.57 22.90 54.91
C LEU A 8 -30.25 21.70 53.97
N THR A 9 -31.02 21.55 52.90
CA THR A 9 -30.78 20.50 51.90
C THR A 9 -29.66 20.95 50.96
N LEU A 10 -28.48 20.31 51.10
CA LEU A 10 -27.35 20.55 50.22
C LEU A 10 -27.60 19.80 48.89
N ILE A 11 -27.91 20.49 47.82
CA ILE A 11 -28.00 19.93 46.48
C ILE A 11 -26.58 19.89 45.93
N ILE A 12 -25.94 18.72 45.96
CA ILE A 12 -24.66 18.48 45.27
C ILE A 12 -25.00 18.29 43.78
N GLY A 13 -24.85 19.35 42.99
CA GLY A 13 -24.95 19.29 41.56
C GLY A 13 -23.70 18.55 41.01
N ALA A 14 -23.89 17.33 40.51
CA ALA A 14 -22.87 16.63 39.76
C ALA A 14 -22.63 17.36 38.43
N VAL A 15 -21.58 18.17 38.38
CA VAL A 15 -21.08 18.74 37.11
C VAL A 15 -20.42 17.61 36.34
N CYS A 16 -21.15 17.03 35.38
CA CYS A 16 -20.62 16.08 34.44
C CYS A 16 -19.64 16.86 33.52
N GLN A 17 -18.36 16.80 33.83
CA GLN A 17 -17.32 17.38 32.98
C GLN A 17 -17.24 16.54 31.70
N PHE A 18 -17.83 17.05 30.63
CA PHE A 18 -17.65 16.51 29.30
C PHE A 18 -16.20 16.84 28.85
N VAL A 19 -15.26 15.92 29.07
CA VAL A 19 -13.93 16.03 28.51
C VAL A 19 -14.06 15.61 27.05
N PRO A 20 -13.87 16.52 26.06
CA PRO A 20 -13.85 16.11 24.68
C PRO A 20 -12.66 15.15 24.51
N GLN A 21 -12.95 13.91 24.20
CA GLN A 21 -11.91 12.98 23.74
C GLN A 21 -11.39 13.53 22.41
N LEU A 22 -10.19 14.15 22.45
CA LEU A 22 -9.42 14.44 21.26
C LEU A 22 -9.13 13.08 20.60
N GLY A 23 -9.93 12.74 19.59
CA GLY A 23 -9.66 11.58 18.74
C GLY A 23 -8.22 11.69 18.25
N HIS A 24 -7.40 10.70 18.55
CA HIS A 24 -6.03 10.65 18.02
C HIS A 24 -6.16 10.54 16.49
N ALA A 25 -5.63 11.54 15.78
CA ALA A 25 -5.55 11.49 14.33
C ALA A 25 -4.77 10.21 13.95
N GLN A 26 -5.33 9.40 13.04
CA GLN A 26 -4.64 8.22 12.54
C GLN A 26 -3.46 8.67 11.69
N ASP A 27 -2.27 8.15 11.99
CA ASP A 27 -1.08 8.41 11.20
C ASP A 27 -1.02 7.41 10.03
N ILE A 28 -0.90 7.93 8.80
CA ILE A 28 -0.74 7.12 7.59
C ILE A 28 0.45 6.16 7.68
N ASN A 29 1.46 6.52 8.46
CA ASN A 29 2.65 5.68 8.66
C ASN A 29 2.36 4.38 9.42
N ASN A 30 1.23 4.30 10.10
CA ASN A 30 0.81 3.08 10.80
C ASN A 30 0.09 2.07 9.90
N PHE A 31 -0.20 2.44 8.65
CA PHE A 31 -0.92 1.58 7.72
C PHE A 31 0.03 0.96 6.69
N ALA A 32 -0.30 -0.26 6.24
CA ALA A 32 0.43 -0.93 5.19
C ALA A 32 0.40 -0.11 3.88
N PRO A 33 1.51 -0.07 3.10
CA PRO A 33 1.49 0.49 1.75
C PRO A 33 0.51 -0.27 0.85
N VAL A 34 -0.07 0.44 -0.12
CA VAL A 34 -0.87 -0.15 -1.20
C VAL A 34 -0.35 0.32 -2.55
N VAL A 35 -0.51 -0.50 -3.59
CA VAL A 35 -0.23 -0.09 -4.96
C VAL A 35 -1.29 0.92 -5.40
N VAL A 36 -0.87 2.09 -5.88
CA VAL A 36 -1.76 3.18 -6.32
C VAL A 36 -1.66 3.45 -7.82
N LYS A 37 -0.57 3.00 -8.47
CA LYS A 37 -0.36 3.18 -9.91
C LYS A 37 0.58 2.12 -10.44
N THR A 38 0.33 1.66 -11.66
CA THR A 38 1.23 0.79 -12.41
C THR A 38 1.49 1.34 -13.82
N VAL A 39 2.68 1.02 -14.36
CA VAL A 39 3.02 1.23 -15.76
C VAL A 39 3.63 -0.08 -16.27
N PRO A 40 3.00 -0.75 -17.25
CA PRO A 40 1.74 -0.38 -17.91
C PRO A 40 0.58 -0.35 -16.91
N GLU A 41 -0.52 0.30 -17.27
CA GLU A 41 -1.74 0.26 -16.45
C GLU A 41 -2.22 -1.19 -16.30
N ALA A 42 -2.58 -1.58 -15.07
CA ALA A 42 -3.08 -2.92 -14.80
C ALA A 42 -4.31 -3.23 -15.65
N GLY A 43 -4.31 -4.41 -16.28
CA GLY A 43 -5.37 -4.81 -17.20
C GLY A 43 -5.21 -4.32 -18.65
N SER A 44 -4.18 -3.54 -18.97
CA SER A 44 -3.88 -3.14 -20.36
C SER A 44 -3.75 -4.34 -21.28
N GLN A 45 -4.20 -4.21 -22.54
CA GLN A 45 -4.17 -5.29 -23.53
C GLN A 45 -3.35 -4.95 -24.81
N ASP A 46 -2.72 -3.79 -24.84
CA ASP A 46 -2.04 -3.23 -26.01
C ASP A 46 -0.61 -2.75 -25.68
N VAL A 47 0.02 -3.34 -24.67
CA VAL A 47 1.38 -2.97 -24.23
C VAL A 47 2.40 -3.29 -25.34
N PRO A 48 3.33 -2.38 -25.71
CA PRO A 48 4.31 -2.64 -26.74
C PRO A 48 5.26 -3.80 -26.35
N PRO A 49 5.62 -4.69 -27.31
CA PRO A 49 6.63 -5.72 -27.07
C PRO A 49 8.04 -5.13 -27.01
N GLY A 50 8.99 -5.93 -26.55
CA GLY A 50 10.40 -5.58 -26.45
C GLY A 50 10.80 -5.12 -25.07
N GLU A 51 11.83 -4.28 -24.98
CA GLU A 51 12.28 -3.73 -23.70
C GLU A 51 11.32 -2.65 -23.21
N PHE A 52 10.99 -2.74 -21.92
CA PHE A 52 10.01 -1.86 -21.29
C PHE A 52 10.37 -1.62 -19.82
N GLU A 53 10.14 -0.41 -19.33
CA GLU A 53 10.24 -0.11 -17.89
C GLU A 53 8.89 -0.29 -17.22
N VAL A 54 8.77 -1.35 -16.44
CA VAL A 54 7.61 -1.56 -15.57
C VAL A 54 7.78 -0.74 -14.30
N LYS A 55 6.75 -0.03 -13.91
CA LYS A 55 6.75 0.81 -12.70
C LYS A 55 5.57 0.46 -11.80
N ILE A 56 5.86 0.36 -10.50
CA ILE A 56 4.86 0.18 -9.45
C ILE A 56 5.00 1.32 -8.46
N THR A 57 3.95 2.13 -8.31
CA THR A 57 3.93 3.24 -7.35
C THR A 57 3.09 2.87 -6.14
N PHE A 58 3.65 3.06 -4.96
CA PHE A 58 3.01 2.80 -3.68
C PHE A 58 2.45 4.08 -3.05
N SER A 59 1.52 3.93 -2.12
CA SER A 59 0.83 5.02 -1.43
C SER A 59 1.73 5.84 -0.50
N LYS A 60 2.91 5.32 -0.15
CA LYS A 60 3.85 5.93 0.79
C LYS A 60 5.29 5.52 0.46
N GLU A 61 6.27 6.11 1.15
CA GLU A 61 7.68 5.75 1.03
C GLU A 61 7.92 4.28 1.36
N MET A 62 8.79 3.63 0.56
CA MET A 62 9.14 2.23 0.67
C MET A 62 10.61 2.06 1.10
N ALA A 63 10.89 0.96 1.79
CA ALA A 63 12.26 0.59 2.13
C ALA A 63 13.05 0.26 0.86
N ASP A 64 14.23 0.87 0.72
CA ASP A 64 15.10 0.64 -0.43
C ASP A 64 15.64 -0.81 -0.46
N GLN A 65 15.92 -1.31 -1.65
CA GLN A 65 16.47 -2.64 -1.91
C GLN A 65 15.64 -3.80 -1.33
N SER A 66 14.36 -3.56 -1.07
CA SER A 66 13.43 -4.57 -0.58
C SER A 66 12.23 -4.68 -1.52
N TRP A 67 12.07 -5.85 -2.14
CA TRP A 67 10.99 -6.14 -3.07
C TRP A 67 10.68 -7.63 -3.14
N SER A 68 9.50 -7.96 -3.63
CA SER A 68 9.07 -9.32 -3.92
C SER A 68 8.18 -9.33 -5.17
N TRP A 69 8.76 -9.83 -6.26
CA TRP A 69 8.10 -10.05 -7.53
C TRP A 69 7.90 -11.56 -7.70
N SER A 70 6.69 -12.04 -7.61
CA SER A 70 6.37 -13.46 -7.77
C SER A 70 5.51 -13.68 -9.01
N THR A 71 5.78 -14.73 -9.76
CA THR A 71 4.93 -15.12 -10.89
C THR A 71 3.54 -15.50 -10.42
N ALA A 72 2.51 -15.05 -11.13
CA ALA A 72 1.12 -15.37 -10.81
C ALA A 72 0.74 -16.78 -11.28
N TRP A 73 1.35 -17.25 -12.35
CA TRP A 73 1.28 -18.63 -12.87
C TRP A 73 2.63 -19.00 -13.50
N GLU A 74 2.78 -20.23 -13.93
CA GLU A 74 4.03 -20.70 -14.55
C GLU A 74 4.38 -19.86 -15.79
N ASN A 75 5.62 -19.34 -15.83
CA ASN A 75 6.14 -18.48 -16.90
C ASN A 75 5.37 -17.17 -17.12
N SER A 76 4.65 -16.69 -16.14
CA SER A 76 3.87 -15.43 -16.24
C SER A 76 4.69 -14.16 -16.07
N GLY A 77 5.92 -14.24 -15.61
CA GLY A 77 6.81 -13.08 -15.46
C GLY A 77 7.65 -12.85 -16.72
N PRO A 78 7.85 -11.60 -17.18
CA PRO A 78 8.81 -11.29 -18.22
C PRO A 78 10.26 -11.42 -17.71
N GLU A 79 11.21 -11.50 -18.63
CA GLU A 79 12.63 -11.51 -18.31
C GLU A 79 13.06 -10.16 -17.72
N PHE A 80 13.72 -10.18 -16.56
CA PHE A 80 14.32 -8.97 -15.97
C PHE A 80 15.61 -8.60 -16.67
N ILE A 81 15.76 -7.32 -16.98
CA ILE A 81 17.00 -6.71 -17.48
C ILE A 81 17.58 -5.85 -16.37
N GLY A 82 18.55 -6.39 -15.64
CA GLY A 82 19.10 -5.71 -14.46
C GLY A 82 18.28 -5.93 -13.19
N LYS A 83 18.43 -5.01 -12.24
CA LYS A 83 17.80 -5.09 -10.91
C LYS A 83 16.69 -4.05 -10.77
N PRO A 84 15.64 -4.35 -10.00
CA PRO A 84 14.70 -3.33 -9.56
C PRO A 84 15.41 -2.20 -8.80
N HIS A 85 14.86 -1.01 -8.84
CA HIS A 85 15.31 0.13 -8.06
C HIS A 85 14.14 1.09 -7.79
N TYR A 86 14.27 1.96 -6.79
CA TYR A 86 13.31 3.02 -6.55
C TYR A 86 13.72 4.33 -7.23
N GLU A 87 12.75 5.08 -7.74
CA GLU A 87 12.94 6.44 -8.21
C GLU A 87 13.18 7.38 -7.00
N SER A 88 13.52 8.65 -7.28
CA SER A 88 13.83 9.66 -6.25
C SER A 88 12.65 9.98 -5.31
N ASP A 89 11.44 9.61 -5.68
CA ASP A 89 10.25 9.74 -4.84
C ASP A 89 10.18 8.70 -3.71
N HIS A 90 11.06 7.68 -3.72
CA HIS A 90 11.10 6.54 -2.81
C HIS A 90 9.79 5.73 -2.73
N LYS A 91 8.88 5.94 -3.68
CA LYS A 91 7.56 5.31 -3.77
C LYS A 91 7.38 4.45 -5.01
N THR A 92 8.13 4.77 -6.07
CA THR A 92 8.00 4.11 -7.38
C THR A 92 9.15 3.15 -7.59
N CYS A 93 8.85 1.86 -7.56
CA CYS A 93 9.79 0.81 -7.93
C CYS A 93 9.78 0.59 -9.45
N VAL A 94 10.95 0.58 -10.06
CA VAL A 94 11.13 0.42 -11.51
C VAL A 94 11.95 -0.83 -11.78
N VAL A 95 11.51 -1.62 -12.75
CA VAL A 95 12.30 -2.73 -13.30
C VAL A 95 12.23 -2.72 -14.82
N LYS A 96 13.37 -2.84 -15.48
CA LYS A 96 13.42 -3.03 -16.92
C LYS A 96 13.22 -4.50 -17.26
N VAL A 97 12.37 -4.78 -18.25
CA VAL A 97 12.01 -6.14 -18.66
C VAL A 97 12.02 -6.27 -20.17
N ARG A 98 12.11 -7.52 -20.64
CA ARG A 98 11.91 -7.88 -22.03
C ARG A 98 10.60 -8.66 -22.16
N MET A 99 9.72 -8.20 -23.05
CA MET A 99 8.38 -8.74 -23.25
C MET A 99 8.19 -9.28 -24.67
N GLU A 100 7.54 -10.42 -24.78
CA GLU A 100 7.25 -11.08 -26.05
C GLU A 100 5.90 -10.62 -26.60
N PRO A 101 5.77 -10.47 -27.95
CA PRO A 101 4.49 -10.13 -28.59
C PRO A 101 3.38 -11.14 -28.22
N GLY A 102 2.16 -10.63 -28.04
CA GLY A 102 0.96 -11.44 -27.84
C GLY A 102 0.86 -12.12 -26.46
N LYS A 103 1.88 -12.00 -25.61
CA LYS A 103 1.92 -12.68 -24.32
C LYS A 103 1.20 -11.90 -23.24
N THR A 104 0.48 -12.62 -22.38
CA THR A 104 -0.08 -12.07 -21.13
C THR A 104 0.90 -12.34 -19.99
N TYR A 105 1.22 -11.29 -19.23
CA TYR A 105 2.08 -11.34 -18.06
C TYR A 105 1.30 -11.13 -16.79
N GLY A 106 1.78 -11.71 -15.69
CA GLY A 106 1.18 -11.54 -14.38
C GLY A 106 2.19 -11.72 -13.27
N TRP A 107 2.19 -10.75 -12.36
CA TRP A 107 2.99 -10.77 -11.15
C TRP A 107 2.16 -10.54 -9.91
N TRP A 108 2.56 -11.16 -8.83
CA TRP A 108 2.22 -10.73 -7.50
C TRP A 108 3.26 -9.70 -7.02
N ILE A 109 2.81 -8.50 -6.71
CA ILE A 109 3.55 -7.49 -5.97
C ILE A 109 3.25 -7.74 -4.49
N ASN A 110 4.17 -8.34 -3.78
CA ASN A 110 3.92 -9.15 -2.60
C ASN A 110 2.86 -10.25 -2.84
N SER A 111 2.98 -11.32 -2.12
CA SER A 111 2.00 -12.41 -2.13
C SER A 111 1.71 -12.82 -0.68
N PRO A 112 0.74 -13.68 -0.42
CA PRO A 112 0.54 -14.23 0.92
C PRO A 112 1.78 -14.90 1.53
N LYS A 113 2.72 -15.33 0.68
CA LYS A 113 3.97 -15.99 1.09
C LYS A 113 5.19 -15.07 1.12
N TYR A 114 5.28 -14.09 0.24
CA TYR A 114 6.46 -13.24 0.07
C TYR A 114 6.10 -11.75 0.26
N HIS A 115 6.79 -11.08 1.19
CA HIS A 115 6.45 -9.75 1.71
C HIS A 115 7.59 -8.74 1.58
N GLY A 116 8.42 -8.86 0.53
CA GLY A 116 9.61 -8.04 0.36
C GLY A 116 9.33 -6.55 0.13
N PHE A 117 8.23 -6.20 -0.54
CA PHE A 117 7.80 -4.80 -0.62
C PHE A 117 7.26 -4.36 0.73
N GLN A 118 7.98 -3.48 1.42
CA GLN A 118 7.63 -2.98 2.75
C GLN A 118 8.04 -1.52 2.90
N ASP A 119 7.41 -0.81 3.83
CA ASP A 119 7.82 0.54 4.19
C ASP A 119 9.05 0.52 5.14
N PRO A 120 9.65 1.69 5.45
CA PRO A 120 10.78 1.77 6.39
C PRO A 120 10.49 1.28 7.81
N GLN A 121 9.22 1.19 8.20
CA GLN A 121 8.75 0.66 9.48
C GLN A 121 8.45 -0.85 9.43
N HIS A 122 8.76 -1.51 8.30
CA HIS A 122 8.54 -2.95 8.06
C HIS A 122 7.07 -3.38 7.94
N HIS A 123 6.16 -2.46 7.59
CA HIS A 123 4.81 -2.85 7.21
C HIS A 123 4.82 -3.36 5.77
N PRO A 124 4.48 -4.64 5.52
CA PRO A 124 4.42 -5.17 4.16
C PRO A 124 3.30 -4.51 3.37
N ALA A 125 3.56 -4.21 2.11
CA ALA A 125 2.51 -3.76 1.20
C ALA A 125 1.42 -4.83 1.04
N ILE A 126 0.18 -4.39 0.91
CA ILE A 126 -0.94 -5.29 0.63
C ILE A 126 -0.66 -6.02 -0.70
N PRO A 127 -0.81 -7.36 -0.76
CA PRO A 127 -0.62 -8.11 -1.99
C PRO A 127 -1.47 -7.57 -3.14
N TYR A 128 -0.84 -7.43 -4.30
CA TYR A 128 -1.48 -6.89 -5.49
C TYR A 128 -1.17 -7.76 -6.71
N LEU A 129 -2.21 -8.27 -7.36
CA LEU A 129 -2.05 -9.00 -8.61
C LEU A 129 -2.00 -8.02 -9.78
N PHE A 130 -0.86 -7.96 -10.44
CA PHE A 130 -0.60 -7.09 -11.58
C PHE A 130 -0.56 -7.90 -12.86
N THR A 131 -1.49 -7.63 -13.77
CA THR A 131 -1.60 -8.32 -15.06
C THR A 131 -1.72 -7.35 -16.22
N PHE A 132 -1.17 -7.71 -17.36
CA PHE A 132 -1.34 -6.98 -18.63
C PHE A 132 -1.04 -7.89 -19.82
N LYS A 133 -1.49 -7.50 -21.00
CA LYS A 133 -1.22 -8.20 -22.25
C LYS A 133 -0.38 -7.33 -23.19
N VAL A 134 0.62 -7.95 -23.78
CA VAL A 134 1.41 -7.35 -24.86
C VAL A 134 0.67 -7.53 -26.19
N LYS A 135 0.59 -6.46 -26.99
CA LYS A 135 -0.03 -6.53 -28.30
C LYS A 135 0.71 -7.48 -29.22
N ASP A 136 -0.01 -8.01 -30.19
CA ASP A 136 0.59 -8.68 -31.34
C ASP A 136 1.40 -7.64 -32.14
N GLN A 137 2.34 -8.08 -32.96
CA GLN A 137 3.13 -7.16 -33.77
C GLN A 137 2.30 -6.42 -34.80
#